data_be096ba6d42312676d411eae3f993cd4
#
_entry.id   be096ba6d42312676d411eae3f993cd4
#
_cell.length_a   1.000
_cell.length_b   1.000
_cell.length_c   1.000
_cell.angle_alpha   90.00
_cell.angle_beta   90.00
_cell.angle_gamma   90.00
#
_symmetry.space_group_name_H-M   'P 1'
#
loop_
_entity.id
_entity.type
_entity.pdbx_description
1 polymer ?
#
loop_
_entity_poly.entity_id
_entity_poly.type
_entity_poly.pdbx_seq_one_letter_code
_entity_poly.pdbx_strand_id
1 'polypeptide(L)'
;MVGALPQTGSTITVFAAGKSGEETIELEVDGRVEAVFTNVGGDFANGTSQTFTYEHPVPVVPEQVRVLFTNNNGPARDVRIDAIRVDAVTVQSEAGYSEGHWDRANGCGGGFEATEVLHCDGFIAYATPTDPGGGGSSIEILAAGRSGSEMVQLLVDDEVVETFADVGGDFGNGVFVTLSYDYDAPVAPGSIKVAFTNNEGATRDLRVDAIVVDGVRVEAETVYSDGHWDEGNGCGPGFESSEVLHCNGFFDFGQVQ
;
A
#
# COMPACT_ATOMS: atom_id res chain seq x y z
N MET A 1 20.02 39.41 -12.36
CA MET A 1 19.38 38.16 -11.94
C MET A 1 19.39 38.19 -10.42
N VAL A 2 18.21 38.38 -9.80
CA VAL A 2 18.04 38.23 -8.36
C VAL A 2 17.95 36.73 -8.12
N GLY A 3 19.01 36.13 -7.56
CA GLY A 3 18.96 34.73 -7.15
C GLY A 3 17.89 34.57 -6.08
N ALA A 4 16.99 33.60 -6.23
CA ALA A 4 16.09 33.21 -5.17
C ALA A 4 16.96 32.84 -3.95
N LEU A 5 16.62 33.35 -2.78
CA LEU A 5 17.24 32.91 -1.54
C LEU A 5 16.97 31.43 -1.36
N PRO A 6 17.89 30.62 -0.85
CA PRO A 6 17.62 29.22 -0.58
C PRO A 6 16.41 29.15 0.36
N GLN A 7 15.42 28.35 0.00
CA GLN A 7 14.26 28.06 0.83
C GLN A 7 14.79 27.34 2.09
N THR A 8 14.56 27.90 3.26
CA THR A 8 15.12 27.39 4.51
C THR A 8 14.18 26.40 5.22
N GLY A 9 13.03 26.08 4.64
CA GLY A 9 12.01 25.18 5.19
C GLY A 9 10.83 25.06 4.25
N SER A 10 9.79 24.29 4.62
CA SER A 10 8.54 24.13 3.88
C SER A 10 7.33 24.48 4.74
N THR A 11 6.33 25.10 4.12
CA THR A 11 4.99 25.29 4.70
C THR A 11 4.11 24.10 4.32
N ILE A 12 3.66 23.34 5.32
CA ILE A 12 2.74 22.22 5.14
C ILE A 12 1.34 22.65 5.58
N THR A 13 0.37 22.51 4.70
CA THR A 13 -1.04 22.84 4.95
C THR A 13 -1.88 21.59 4.80
N VAL A 14 -2.67 21.25 5.83
CA VAL A 14 -3.64 20.15 5.81
C VAL A 14 -5.03 20.74 5.69
N PHE A 15 -5.85 20.18 4.78
CA PHE A 15 -7.27 20.53 4.60
C PHE A 15 -8.09 19.37 5.14
N ALA A 16 -8.79 19.57 6.27
CA ALA A 16 -9.54 18.51 6.92
C ALA A 16 -10.87 18.99 7.51
N ALA A 17 -11.84 18.08 7.64
CA ALA A 17 -13.11 18.32 8.29
C ALA A 17 -13.46 17.19 9.25
N GLY A 18 -13.73 17.53 10.50
CA GLY A 18 -14.15 16.60 11.53
C GLY A 18 -15.67 16.46 11.57
N LYS A 19 -16.17 15.27 11.86
CA LYS A 19 -17.60 14.97 11.94
C LYS A 19 -18.26 15.51 13.22
N SER A 20 -17.53 15.44 14.33
CA SER A 20 -18.01 15.92 15.65
C SER A 20 -17.43 17.27 16.04
N GLY A 21 -16.32 17.67 15.44
CA GLY A 21 -15.54 18.84 15.84
C GLY A 21 -14.62 18.58 17.04
N GLU A 22 -14.47 17.31 17.46
CA GLU A 22 -13.58 16.88 18.54
C GLU A 22 -12.45 15.96 18.04
N GLU A 23 -12.37 15.78 16.72
CA GLU A 23 -11.35 14.96 16.09
C GLU A 23 -9.96 15.56 16.30
N THR A 24 -8.97 14.66 16.40
CA THR A 24 -7.56 15.01 16.49
C THR A 24 -6.84 14.39 15.31
N ILE A 25 -6.07 15.22 14.62
CA ILE A 25 -5.16 14.76 13.57
C ILE A 25 -3.71 15.11 13.95
N GLU A 26 -2.80 14.25 13.54
CA GLU A 26 -1.37 14.43 13.70
C GLU A 26 -0.73 14.58 12.33
N LEU A 27 0.17 15.54 12.20
CA LEU A 27 1.01 15.73 11.03
C LEU A 27 2.34 15.02 11.28
N GLU A 28 2.65 14.04 10.46
CA GLU A 28 3.91 13.32 10.49
C GLU A 28 4.75 13.67 9.26
N VAL A 29 6.05 13.84 9.45
CA VAL A 29 7.05 14.03 8.40
C VAL A 29 8.18 13.02 8.65
N ASP A 30 8.51 12.20 7.64
CA ASP A 30 9.52 11.15 7.74
C ASP A 30 9.37 10.23 8.97
N GLY A 31 8.12 9.82 9.28
CA GLY A 31 7.83 8.93 10.40
C GLY A 31 7.87 9.61 11.79
N ARG A 32 7.96 10.93 11.85
CA ARG A 32 7.99 11.68 13.08
C ARG A 32 6.82 12.66 13.17
N VAL A 33 6.07 12.60 14.28
CA VAL A 33 5.00 13.58 14.54
C VAL A 33 5.60 14.95 14.78
N GLU A 34 5.25 15.90 13.91
CA GLU A 34 5.71 17.28 13.95
C GLU A 34 4.69 18.25 14.51
N ALA A 35 3.38 17.96 14.33
CA ALA A 35 2.30 18.76 14.86
C ALA A 35 1.07 17.92 15.21
N VAL A 36 0.29 18.41 16.20
CA VAL A 36 -0.98 17.83 16.61
C VAL A 36 -2.05 18.91 16.54
N PHE A 37 -3.12 18.65 15.79
CA PHE A 37 -4.26 19.56 15.65
C PHE A 37 -5.50 18.92 16.28
N THR A 38 -6.08 19.59 17.26
CA THR A 38 -7.26 19.14 17.98
C THR A 38 -8.48 19.97 17.60
N ASN A 39 -9.66 19.41 17.85
CA ASN A 39 -10.93 20.06 17.54
C ASN A 39 -11.04 20.40 16.04
N VAL A 40 -10.83 19.40 15.21
CA VAL A 40 -10.93 19.53 13.75
C VAL A 40 -12.39 19.90 13.42
N GLY A 41 -12.59 21.12 12.97
CA GLY A 41 -13.88 21.66 12.57
C GLY A 41 -14.19 21.41 11.09
N GLY A 42 -14.85 22.38 10.45
CA GLY A 42 -15.29 22.28 9.06
C GLY A 42 -16.70 21.71 8.92
N ASP A 43 -17.09 21.39 7.70
CA ASP A 43 -18.38 20.74 7.40
C ASP A 43 -18.10 19.38 6.74
N PHE A 44 -18.01 18.34 7.57
CA PHE A 44 -17.72 16.98 7.15
C PHE A 44 -18.69 16.48 6.07
N ALA A 45 -19.98 16.79 6.21
CA ALA A 45 -21.02 16.30 5.31
C ALA A 45 -20.96 16.94 3.92
N ASN A 46 -20.59 18.21 3.85
CA ASN A 46 -20.50 18.97 2.59
C ASN A 46 -19.04 19.10 2.08
N GLY A 47 -18.07 18.50 2.76
CA GLY A 47 -16.68 18.54 2.34
C GLY A 47 -16.01 19.91 2.45
N THR A 48 -16.47 20.77 3.39
CA THR A 48 -15.84 22.07 3.62
C THR A 48 -14.76 21.95 4.69
N SER A 49 -13.52 21.97 4.27
CA SER A 49 -12.37 21.73 5.13
C SER A 49 -11.96 22.96 5.93
N GLN A 50 -11.53 22.74 7.16
CA GLN A 50 -10.71 23.67 7.94
C GLN A 50 -9.26 23.52 7.50
N THR A 51 -8.49 24.59 7.61
CA THR A 51 -7.08 24.63 7.21
C THR A 51 -6.19 24.62 8.45
N PHE A 52 -5.18 23.72 8.43
CA PHE A 52 -4.15 23.63 9.45
C PHE A 52 -2.79 23.83 8.80
N THR A 53 -1.95 24.67 9.37
CA THR A 53 -0.66 25.02 8.77
C THR A 53 0.48 24.76 9.75
N TYR A 54 1.56 24.18 9.26
CA TYR A 54 2.80 23.94 9.99
C TYR A 54 4.01 24.38 9.16
N GLU A 55 4.94 25.08 9.80
CA GLU A 55 6.21 25.52 9.20
C GLU A 55 7.31 24.52 9.57
N HIS A 56 7.70 23.69 8.62
CA HIS A 56 8.77 22.72 8.82
C HIS A 56 10.15 23.38 8.58
N PRO A 57 11.17 23.14 9.46
CA PRO A 57 12.44 23.86 9.43
C PRO A 57 13.33 23.54 8.24
N VAL A 58 13.10 22.41 7.55
CA VAL A 58 13.84 22.00 6.35
C VAL A 58 12.88 21.77 5.19
N PRO A 59 13.34 21.81 3.93
CA PRO A 59 12.51 21.48 2.79
C PRO A 59 11.92 20.06 2.89
N VAL A 60 10.63 19.94 2.56
CA VAL A 60 9.86 18.70 2.59
C VAL A 60 9.15 18.55 1.24
N VAL A 61 8.97 17.33 0.77
CA VAL A 61 8.12 16.99 -0.37
C VAL A 61 6.86 16.26 0.11
N PRO A 62 5.75 16.29 -0.63
CA PRO A 62 4.49 15.66 -0.19
C PRO A 62 4.64 14.19 0.20
N GLU A 63 5.54 13.47 -0.45
CA GLU A 63 5.82 12.05 -0.25
C GLU A 63 6.36 11.72 1.16
N GLN A 64 6.90 12.69 1.86
CA GLN A 64 7.39 12.55 3.24
C GLN A 64 6.29 12.78 4.28
N VAL A 65 5.08 13.16 3.85
CA VAL A 65 4.00 13.61 4.74
C VAL A 65 2.96 12.51 4.92
N ARG A 66 2.54 12.33 6.19
CA ARG A 66 1.34 11.57 6.57
C ARG A 66 0.44 12.44 7.44
N VAL A 67 -0.86 12.24 7.33
CA VAL A 67 -1.84 12.81 8.25
C VAL A 67 -2.55 11.67 8.95
N LEU A 68 -2.39 11.59 10.27
CA LEU A 68 -2.94 10.53 11.10
C LEU A 68 -4.23 11.02 11.76
N PHE A 69 -5.21 10.10 11.90
CA PHE A 69 -6.38 10.26 12.76
C PHE A 69 -6.19 9.34 13.98
N THR A 70 -6.19 9.90 15.20
CA THR A 70 -5.69 9.18 16.39
C THR A 70 -6.68 9.10 17.55
N ASN A 71 -7.87 9.67 17.43
CA ASN A 71 -8.86 9.69 18.51
C ASN A 71 -10.25 9.23 18.08
N ASN A 72 -10.32 8.22 17.24
CA ASN A 72 -11.58 7.60 16.86
C ASN A 72 -12.38 7.15 18.09
N ASN A 73 -13.68 7.38 18.05
CA ASN A 73 -14.64 6.96 19.09
C ASN A 73 -15.87 6.33 18.42
N GLY A 74 -15.63 5.39 17.51
CA GLY A 74 -16.68 4.74 16.71
C GLY A 74 -17.41 5.71 15.78
N PRO A 75 -18.65 5.44 15.39
CA PRO A 75 -19.34 6.19 14.34
C PRO A 75 -19.65 7.67 14.69
N ALA A 76 -19.31 8.11 15.90
CA ALA A 76 -19.46 9.52 16.28
C ALA A 76 -18.31 10.40 15.81
N ARG A 77 -17.16 9.83 15.55
CA ARG A 77 -15.95 10.53 15.13
C ARG A 77 -15.38 9.92 13.87
N ASP A 78 -15.46 10.66 12.80
CA ASP A 78 -14.80 10.40 11.53
C ASP A 78 -14.06 11.67 11.12
N VAL A 79 -12.98 11.54 10.37
CA VAL A 79 -12.31 12.69 9.78
C VAL A 79 -12.25 12.56 8.27
N ARG A 80 -12.52 13.65 7.57
CA ARG A 80 -12.28 13.81 6.14
C ARG A 80 -11.01 14.63 5.98
N ILE A 81 -10.03 14.12 5.25
CA ILE A 81 -8.81 14.82 4.88
C ILE A 81 -8.84 15.01 3.37
N ASP A 82 -9.18 16.22 2.93
CA ASP A 82 -9.37 16.54 1.50
C ASP A 82 -8.04 16.54 0.73
N ALA A 83 -7.06 17.23 1.27
CA ALA A 83 -5.75 17.37 0.63
C ALA A 83 -4.66 17.77 1.63
N ILE A 84 -3.42 17.67 1.19
CA ILE A 84 -2.32 18.46 1.74
C ILE A 84 -1.77 19.42 0.69
N ARG A 85 -1.13 20.49 1.15
CA ARG A 85 -0.29 21.33 0.31
C ARG A 85 1.06 21.52 1.00
N VAL A 86 2.10 21.17 0.27
CA VAL A 86 3.48 21.44 0.67
C VAL A 86 4.03 22.53 -0.24
N ASP A 87 4.27 23.70 0.32
CA ASP A 87 4.62 24.92 -0.42
C ASP A 87 3.59 25.24 -1.52
N ALA A 88 3.96 25.04 -2.79
CA ALA A 88 3.09 25.28 -3.94
C ALA A 88 2.43 24.00 -4.50
N VAL A 89 2.79 22.82 -3.98
CA VAL A 89 2.30 21.51 -4.48
C VAL A 89 1.12 21.05 -3.63
N THR A 90 -0.02 20.86 -4.26
CA THR A 90 -1.22 20.29 -3.62
C THR A 90 -1.41 18.86 -4.08
N VAL A 91 -1.61 17.95 -3.13
CA VAL A 91 -1.90 16.53 -3.39
C VAL A 91 -3.23 16.18 -2.73
N GLN A 92 -4.14 15.60 -3.51
CA GLN A 92 -5.45 15.15 -3.04
C GLN A 92 -5.34 13.83 -2.29
N SER A 93 -6.13 13.67 -1.25
CA SER A 93 -6.06 12.47 -0.39
C SER A 93 -6.51 11.19 -1.08
N GLU A 94 -7.40 11.28 -2.05
CA GLU A 94 -7.87 10.14 -2.85
C GLU A 94 -6.78 9.53 -3.74
N ALA A 95 -5.68 10.26 -3.96
CA ALA A 95 -4.52 9.74 -4.68
C ALA A 95 -3.52 9.02 -3.75
N GLY A 96 -3.74 9.08 -2.43
CA GLY A 96 -2.85 8.54 -1.41
C GLY A 96 -3.22 7.13 -0.96
N TYR A 97 -2.29 6.50 -0.24
CA TYR A 97 -2.58 5.29 0.53
C TYR A 97 -3.29 5.67 1.83
N SER A 98 -4.37 5.00 2.16
CA SER A 98 -5.10 5.21 3.42
C SER A 98 -5.15 3.95 4.27
N GLU A 99 -4.96 4.10 5.59
CA GLU A 99 -5.27 3.11 6.60
C GLU A 99 -6.33 3.70 7.54
N GLY A 100 -7.34 2.91 7.91
CA GLY A 100 -8.45 3.37 8.74
C GLY A 100 -9.70 3.81 7.95
N HIS A 101 -9.76 3.59 6.64
CA HIS A 101 -11.00 3.69 5.89
C HIS A 101 -11.95 2.53 6.23
N TRP A 102 -13.24 2.67 5.95
CA TRP A 102 -14.24 1.65 6.23
C TRP A 102 -14.53 0.80 5.00
N ASP A 103 -14.19 -0.48 5.07
CA ASP A 103 -14.65 -1.50 4.13
C ASP A 103 -15.87 -2.23 4.71
N ARG A 104 -16.94 -2.36 3.91
CA ARG A 104 -18.18 -3.03 4.32
C ARG A 104 -18.01 -4.50 4.67
N ALA A 105 -17.03 -5.18 4.09
CA ALA A 105 -16.79 -6.59 4.30
C ALA A 105 -15.91 -6.87 5.52
N ASN A 106 -14.90 -6.01 5.75
CA ASN A 106 -13.80 -6.27 6.67
C ASN A 106 -13.71 -5.27 7.84
N GLY A 107 -14.49 -4.18 7.82
CA GLY A 107 -14.40 -3.13 8.85
C GLY A 107 -13.32 -2.10 8.51
N CYS A 108 -12.46 -1.76 9.46
CA CYS A 108 -11.37 -0.84 9.22
C CYS A 108 -10.26 -1.52 8.43
N GLY A 109 -9.86 -0.95 7.30
CA GLY A 109 -8.87 -1.51 6.39
C GLY A 109 -7.83 -0.49 5.94
N GLY A 110 -6.86 -0.96 5.18
CA GLY A 110 -5.82 -0.16 4.52
C GLY A 110 -5.75 -0.49 3.05
N GLY A 111 -5.42 0.49 2.20
CA GLY A 111 -5.28 0.32 0.76
C GLY A 111 -5.24 1.63 -0.01
N PHE A 112 -5.13 1.51 -1.34
CA PHE A 112 -5.32 2.62 -2.28
C PHE A 112 -6.80 2.77 -2.64
N GLU A 113 -7.62 2.93 -1.62
CA GLU A 113 -9.01 3.29 -1.80
C GLU A 113 -9.04 4.78 -2.15
N ALA A 114 -9.69 5.15 -3.24
CA ALA A 114 -9.90 6.56 -3.59
C ALA A 114 -10.80 7.23 -2.54
N THR A 115 -10.29 7.36 -1.31
CA THR A 115 -11.02 7.88 -0.16
C THR A 115 -10.26 9.01 0.53
N GLU A 116 -11.00 9.97 1.00
CA GLU A 116 -10.53 11.07 1.85
C GLU A 116 -11.04 10.93 3.29
N VAL A 117 -11.76 9.83 3.61
CA VAL A 117 -12.42 9.66 4.91
C VAL A 117 -11.79 8.51 5.69
N LEU A 118 -11.32 8.83 6.89
CA LEU A 118 -10.92 7.86 7.90
C LEU A 118 -12.04 7.69 8.91
N HIS A 119 -12.54 6.46 9.02
CA HIS A 119 -13.57 6.04 9.97
C HIS A 119 -12.99 5.40 11.23
N CYS A 120 -11.71 5.09 11.21
CA CYS A 120 -10.96 4.45 12.28
C CYS A 120 -9.65 5.19 12.49
N ASP A 121 -8.99 4.96 13.64
CA ASP A 121 -7.61 5.40 13.82
C ASP A 121 -6.77 4.84 12.68
N GLY A 122 -5.97 5.70 12.06
CA GLY A 122 -5.19 5.37 10.88
C GLY A 122 -4.58 6.62 10.25
N PHE A 123 -4.20 6.54 8.99
CA PHE A 123 -3.54 7.67 8.32
C PHE A 123 -3.84 7.72 6.81
N ILE A 124 -3.57 8.87 6.22
CA ILE A 124 -3.39 9.03 4.78
C ILE A 124 -1.92 9.40 4.53
N ALA A 125 -1.25 8.59 3.70
CA ALA A 125 0.09 8.86 3.21
C ALA A 125 0.01 9.41 1.78
N TYR A 126 0.71 10.50 1.53
CA TYR A 126 0.71 11.18 0.22
C TYR A 126 1.87 10.71 -0.67
N ALA A 127 2.74 9.90 -0.13
CA ALA A 127 3.58 9.06 -0.97
C ALA A 127 2.68 8.02 -1.66
N THR A 128 2.83 7.77 -2.94
CA THR A 128 2.83 6.39 -3.41
C THR A 128 3.73 5.64 -2.43
N PRO A 129 3.44 4.40 -2.00
CA PRO A 129 4.31 3.71 -1.06
C PRO A 129 5.69 3.56 -1.67
N THR A 130 6.48 4.57 -1.42
CA THR A 130 7.85 4.74 -1.84
C THR A 130 8.52 5.37 -0.65
N ASP A 131 9.14 4.48 0.13
CA ASP A 131 10.17 4.71 1.12
C ASP A 131 10.22 6.07 1.86
N PRO A 132 10.11 6.09 3.22
CA PRO A 132 10.42 7.25 4.05
C PRO A 132 11.91 7.57 4.14
N GLY A 133 12.70 7.34 3.09
CA GLY A 133 14.12 7.68 3.14
C GLY A 133 14.92 7.31 1.90
N GLY A 134 14.58 7.82 0.70
CA GLY A 134 15.53 7.90 -0.44
C GLY A 134 16.31 6.61 -0.78
N GLY A 135 15.71 5.47 -0.62
CA GLY A 135 16.22 4.13 -0.91
C GLY A 135 15.17 3.33 -1.67
N GLY A 136 15.45 2.10 -2.07
CA GLY A 136 14.54 1.21 -2.79
C GLY A 136 13.34 0.72 -1.96
N SER A 137 12.48 -0.07 -2.57
CA SER A 137 11.35 -0.71 -1.88
C SER A 137 11.74 -2.07 -1.31
N SER A 138 11.26 -2.38 -0.11
CA SER A 138 11.31 -3.74 0.44
C SER A 138 10.12 -4.54 -0.08
N ILE A 139 10.39 -5.64 -0.76
CA ILE A 139 9.38 -6.52 -1.33
C ILE A 139 9.47 -7.87 -0.63
N GLU A 140 8.37 -8.32 -0.06
CA GLU A 140 8.24 -9.64 0.54
C GLU A 140 7.18 -10.43 -0.21
N ILE A 141 7.47 -11.71 -0.51
CA ILE A 141 6.52 -12.66 -1.10
C ILE A 141 6.28 -13.75 -0.07
N LEU A 142 5.05 -13.97 0.33
CA LEU A 142 4.67 -15.06 1.21
C LEU A 142 4.28 -16.25 0.34
N ALA A 143 5.13 -17.27 0.28
CA ALA A 143 4.95 -18.40 -0.62
C ALA A 143 5.21 -19.76 0.04
N ALA A 144 4.65 -20.83 -0.52
CA ALA A 144 4.92 -22.20 -0.12
C ALA A 144 5.02 -23.10 -1.35
N GLY A 145 6.16 -23.77 -1.49
CA GLY A 145 6.37 -24.77 -2.51
C GLY A 145 5.88 -26.15 -2.09
N ARG A 146 5.32 -26.92 -3.03
CA ARG A 146 4.79 -28.26 -2.76
C ARG A 146 5.90 -29.30 -2.57
N SER A 147 6.97 -29.19 -3.35
CA SER A 147 8.11 -30.11 -3.31
C SER A 147 9.31 -29.54 -2.56
N GLY A 148 9.37 -28.25 -2.34
CA GLY A 148 10.53 -27.54 -1.82
C GLY A 148 11.62 -27.28 -2.86
N SER A 149 11.32 -27.47 -4.14
CA SER A 149 12.22 -27.21 -5.27
C SER A 149 11.64 -26.23 -6.28
N GLU A 150 10.56 -25.55 -5.91
CA GLU A 150 9.89 -24.56 -6.74
C GLU A 150 10.79 -23.34 -6.94
N MET A 151 10.71 -22.77 -8.16
CA MET A 151 11.40 -21.53 -8.51
C MET A 151 10.37 -20.41 -8.69
N VAL A 152 10.59 -19.33 -7.96
CA VAL A 152 9.79 -18.11 -8.02
C VAL A 152 10.62 -16.99 -8.60
N GLN A 153 10.07 -16.30 -9.60
CA GLN A 153 10.63 -15.06 -10.11
C GLN A 153 9.81 -13.88 -9.63
N LEU A 154 10.50 -12.88 -9.10
CA LEU A 154 9.95 -11.56 -8.84
C LEU A 154 10.18 -10.70 -10.08
N LEU A 155 9.10 -10.12 -10.60
CA LEU A 155 9.17 -9.15 -11.69
C LEU A 155 8.68 -7.79 -11.19
N VAL A 156 9.38 -6.74 -11.61
CA VAL A 156 8.99 -5.34 -11.46
C VAL A 156 8.89 -4.74 -12.86
N ASP A 157 7.74 -4.15 -13.18
CA ASP A 157 7.44 -3.59 -14.52
C ASP A 157 7.76 -4.57 -15.66
N ASP A 158 7.39 -5.85 -15.48
CA ASP A 158 7.64 -6.98 -16.42
C ASP A 158 9.11 -7.40 -16.58
N GLU A 159 10.04 -6.82 -15.83
CA GLU A 159 11.46 -7.24 -15.81
C GLU A 159 11.74 -8.15 -14.61
N VAL A 160 12.38 -9.29 -14.82
CA VAL A 160 12.81 -10.19 -13.74
C VAL A 160 13.94 -9.51 -12.95
N VAL A 161 13.68 -9.24 -11.67
CA VAL A 161 14.63 -8.56 -10.77
C VAL A 161 15.28 -9.56 -9.78
N GLU A 162 14.59 -10.69 -9.47
CA GLU A 162 15.12 -11.71 -8.58
C GLU A 162 14.55 -13.09 -8.93
N THR A 163 15.29 -14.14 -8.59
CA THR A 163 14.87 -15.54 -8.73
C THR A 163 15.16 -16.31 -7.44
N PHE A 164 14.12 -16.73 -6.77
CA PHE A 164 14.20 -17.56 -5.58
C PHE A 164 14.08 -19.03 -5.96
N ALA A 165 15.04 -19.83 -5.57
CA ALA A 165 15.05 -21.27 -5.75
C ALA A 165 14.71 -21.99 -4.44
N ASP A 166 14.31 -23.25 -4.55
CA ASP A 166 14.06 -24.14 -3.41
C ASP A 166 13.06 -23.55 -2.41
N VAL A 167 11.93 -23.05 -2.92
CA VAL A 167 10.89 -22.44 -2.09
C VAL A 167 10.30 -23.46 -1.14
N GLY A 168 10.52 -23.25 0.14
CA GLY A 168 10.08 -24.13 1.23
C GLY A 168 8.63 -23.86 1.66
N GLY A 169 8.36 -24.05 2.95
CA GLY A 169 7.04 -23.89 3.54
C GLY A 169 6.29 -25.22 3.65
N ASP A 170 5.02 -25.15 4.06
CA ASP A 170 4.09 -26.29 4.06
C ASP A 170 2.90 -25.95 3.18
N PHE A 171 3.00 -26.32 1.92
CA PHE A 171 1.97 -26.09 0.91
C PHE A 171 0.59 -26.58 1.33
N GLY A 172 0.52 -27.79 1.93
CA GLY A 172 -0.73 -28.42 2.32
C GLY A 172 -1.45 -27.76 3.48
N ASN A 173 -0.68 -27.20 4.42
CA ASN A 173 -1.22 -26.54 5.62
C ASN A 173 -1.18 -25.01 5.54
N GLY A 174 -0.74 -24.43 4.42
CA GLY A 174 -0.66 -22.98 4.24
C GLY A 174 0.35 -22.32 5.19
N VAL A 175 1.50 -22.96 5.42
CA VAL A 175 2.60 -22.36 6.16
C VAL A 175 3.60 -21.78 5.17
N PHE A 176 3.64 -20.47 5.09
CA PHE A 176 4.43 -19.75 4.10
C PHE A 176 5.82 -19.41 4.62
N VAL A 177 6.78 -19.38 3.70
CA VAL A 177 8.08 -18.72 3.89
C VAL A 177 8.01 -17.32 3.33
N THR A 178 8.80 -16.42 3.89
CA THR A 178 8.96 -15.07 3.36
C THR A 178 10.19 -15.03 2.46
N LEU A 179 9.99 -14.67 1.20
CA LEU A 179 11.04 -14.40 0.23
C LEU A 179 11.19 -12.89 0.14
N SER A 180 12.34 -12.34 0.54
CA SER A 180 12.55 -10.90 0.65
C SER A 180 13.52 -10.40 -0.40
N TYR A 181 13.24 -9.23 -0.97
CA TYR A 181 14.08 -8.54 -1.93
C TYR A 181 14.03 -7.03 -1.70
N ASP A 182 15.20 -6.40 -1.65
CA ASP A 182 15.30 -4.94 -1.59
C ASP A 182 15.57 -4.43 -3.01
N TYR A 183 14.59 -3.71 -3.56
CA TYR A 183 14.68 -3.11 -4.90
C TYR A 183 15.18 -1.69 -4.81
N ASP A 184 16.17 -1.30 -5.62
CA ASP A 184 16.90 -0.03 -5.52
C ASP A 184 16.07 1.23 -5.87
N ALA A 185 14.82 1.07 -6.29
CA ALA A 185 13.92 2.16 -6.63
C ALA A 185 12.54 1.95 -5.98
N PRO A 186 11.77 3.02 -5.80
CA PRO A 186 10.40 2.92 -5.32
C PRO A 186 9.51 2.09 -6.25
N VAL A 187 8.71 1.17 -5.69
CA VAL A 187 7.81 0.28 -6.44
C VAL A 187 6.43 0.25 -5.81
N ALA A 188 5.39 0.42 -6.63
CA ALA A 188 4.02 0.16 -6.19
C ALA A 188 3.68 -1.34 -6.28
N PRO A 189 2.82 -1.90 -5.41
CA PRO A 189 2.38 -3.28 -5.54
C PRO A 189 1.85 -3.64 -6.93
N GLY A 190 1.20 -2.68 -7.61
CA GLY A 190 0.67 -2.85 -8.97
C GLY A 190 1.71 -3.03 -10.08
N SER A 191 2.98 -2.75 -9.82
CA SER A 191 4.09 -3.04 -10.74
C SER A 191 4.68 -4.44 -10.57
N ILE A 192 4.17 -5.22 -9.60
CA ILE A 192 4.73 -6.51 -9.19
C ILE A 192 4.03 -7.66 -9.90
N LYS A 193 4.83 -8.62 -10.39
CA LYS A 193 4.37 -9.97 -10.74
C LYS A 193 5.20 -11.00 -10.00
N VAL A 194 4.55 -12.08 -9.58
CA VAL A 194 5.19 -13.24 -8.97
C VAL A 194 4.97 -14.44 -9.89
N ALA A 195 6.04 -14.93 -10.51
CA ALA A 195 5.95 -15.99 -11.50
C ALA A 195 6.51 -17.33 -10.97
N PHE A 196 5.79 -18.40 -11.31
CA PHE A 196 6.22 -19.78 -11.12
C PHE A 196 6.73 -20.34 -12.45
N THR A 197 7.98 -20.80 -12.51
CA THR A 197 8.65 -21.05 -13.81
C THR A 197 9.16 -22.47 -14.02
N ASN A 198 9.15 -23.33 -13.01
CA ASN A 198 9.71 -24.67 -13.10
C ASN A 198 8.73 -25.78 -12.75
N ASN A 199 7.47 -25.65 -13.19
CA ASN A 199 6.49 -26.72 -13.02
C ASN A 199 6.94 -28.02 -13.68
N GLU A 200 6.79 -29.12 -12.95
CA GLU A 200 7.00 -30.50 -13.43
C GLU A 200 5.74 -31.37 -13.18
N GLY A 201 4.57 -30.83 -13.55
CA GLY A 201 3.27 -31.47 -13.35
C GLY A 201 2.86 -31.55 -11.88
N ALA A 202 2.04 -32.51 -11.52
CA ALA A 202 1.39 -32.61 -10.21
C ALA A 202 2.32 -32.73 -8.99
N THR A 203 3.61 -32.77 -9.18
CA THR A 203 4.60 -32.84 -8.10
C THR A 203 5.16 -31.48 -7.68
N ARG A 204 4.95 -30.46 -8.49
CA ARG A 204 5.40 -29.08 -8.25
C ARG A 204 4.25 -28.12 -8.47
N ASP A 205 3.80 -27.52 -7.39
CA ASP A 205 2.83 -26.43 -7.40
C ASP A 205 3.39 -25.32 -6.49
N LEU A 206 3.05 -24.09 -6.80
CA LEU A 206 3.38 -22.94 -5.97
C LEU A 206 2.11 -22.36 -5.36
N ARG A 207 2.12 -22.11 -4.07
CA ARG A 207 1.10 -21.33 -3.37
C ARG A 207 1.70 -19.99 -2.96
N VAL A 208 1.04 -18.90 -3.34
CA VAL A 208 1.38 -17.54 -2.95
C VAL A 208 0.21 -16.97 -2.17
N ASP A 209 0.44 -16.60 -0.93
CA ASP A 209 -0.55 -16.00 -0.05
C ASP A 209 -0.71 -14.50 -0.37
N ALA A 210 0.41 -13.78 -0.37
CA ALA A 210 0.41 -12.34 -0.59
C ALA A 210 1.79 -11.84 -1.03
N ILE A 211 1.82 -10.60 -1.49
CA ILE A 211 3.02 -9.76 -1.44
C ILE A 211 2.87 -8.69 -0.37
N VAL A 212 4.01 -8.23 0.16
CA VAL A 212 4.09 -7.04 1.01
C VAL A 212 5.15 -6.12 0.42
N VAL A 213 4.76 -4.93 0.05
CA VAL A 213 5.67 -3.91 -0.50
C VAL A 213 5.66 -2.72 0.44
N ASP A 214 6.78 -2.42 1.08
CA ASP A 214 6.91 -1.34 2.06
C ASP A 214 5.83 -1.38 3.17
N GLY A 215 5.47 -2.60 3.60
CA GLY A 215 4.42 -2.83 4.60
C GLY A 215 2.99 -2.90 4.03
N VAL A 216 2.78 -2.63 2.74
CA VAL A 216 1.48 -2.78 2.07
C VAL A 216 1.29 -4.21 1.61
N ARG A 217 0.30 -4.91 2.17
CA ARG A 217 -0.04 -6.28 1.84
C ARG A 217 -1.11 -6.33 0.75
N VAL A 218 -0.91 -7.17 -0.27
CA VAL A 218 -1.90 -7.50 -1.31
C VAL A 218 -2.03 -9.01 -1.42
N GLU A 219 -3.24 -9.50 -1.30
CA GLU A 219 -3.57 -10.95 -1.31
C GLU A 219 -3.59 -11.50 -2.74
N ALA A 220 -2.99 -12.68 -2.94
CA ALA A 220 -2.87 -13.27 -4.27
C ALA A 220 -4.21 -13.73 -4.86
N GLU A 221 -5.17 -14.15 -4.04
CA GLU A 221 -6.50 -14.56 -4.49
C GLU A 221 -7.39 -13.39 -4.97
N THR A 222 -6.96 -12.15 -4.79
CA THR A 222 -7.69 -10.95 -5.23
C THR A 222 -7.23 -10.43 -6.58
N VAL A 223 -6.16 -11.01 -7.14
CA VAL A 223 -5.52 -10.51 -8.36
C VAL A 223 -5.67 -11.48 -9.54
N TYR A 224 -5.37 -10.98 -10.73
CA TYR A 224 -5.30 -11.80 -11.93
C TYR A 224 -4.16 -12.81 -11.84
N SER A 225 -4.44 -14.06 -12.24
CA SER A 225 -3.42 -15.12 -12.34
C SER A 225 -3.46 -15.82 -13.70
N ASP A 226 -2.29 -16.25 -14.15
CA ASP A 226 -2.13 -17.20 -15.26
C ASP A 226 -1.41 -18.43 -14.70
N GLY A 227 -1.94 -19.63 -14.96
CA GLY A 227 -1.37 -20.89 -14.45
C GLY A 227 -2.15 -21.51 -13.29
N HIS A 228 -3.33 -21.01 -12.93
CA HIS A 228 -4.25 -21.73 -12.06
C HIS A 228 -4.89 -22.92 -12.80
N TRP A 229 -5.42 -23.89 -12.06
CA TRP A 229 -6.06 -25.07 -12.62
C TRP A 229 -7.59 -24.93 -12.66
N ASP A 230 -8.16 -25.04 -13.87
CA ASP A 230 -9.60 -25.16 -14.10
C ASP A 230 -9.93 -26.61 -14.46
N GLU A 231 -10.87 -27.25 -13.74
CA GLU A 231 -11.26 -28.67 -13.94
C GLU A 231 -11.75 -28.98 -15.36
N GLY A 232 -12.20 -27.99 -16.12
CA GLY A 232 -12.69 -28.16 -17.49
C GLY A 232 -11.65 -27.93 -18.57
N ASN A 233 -10.69 -27.06 -18.35
CA ASN A 233 -9.81 -26.51 -19.36
C ASN A 233 -8.31 -26.71 -19.08
N GLY A 234 -7.94 -27.22 -17.91
CA GLY A 234 -6.54 -27.34 -17.49
C GLY A 234 -5.99 -26.01 -16.97
N CYS A 235 -4.72 -25.72 -17.29
CA CYS A 235 -4.11 -24.45 -16.87
C CYS A 235 -4.65 -23.28 -17.69
N GLY A 236 -5.05 -22.22 -17.03
CA GLY A 236 -5.62 -21.05 -17.68
C GLY A 236 -5.38 -19.74 -16.93
N PRO A 237 -5.69 -18.63 -17.60
CA PRO A 237 -5.66 -17.29 -17.02
C PRO A 237 -7.04 -16.88 -16.49
N GLY A 238 -7.06 -16.03 -15.45
CA GLY A 238 -8.29 -15.43 -14.96
C GLY A 238 -8.19 -14.80 -13.58
N PHE A 239 -9.32 -14.31 -13.11
CA PHE A 239 -9.50 -13.87 -11.72
C PHE A 239 -10.15 -15.02 -10.93
N GLU A 240 -9.36 -16.03 -10.67
CA GLU A 240 -9.78 -17.12 -9.81
C GLU A 240 -9.38 -16.79 -8.37
N SER A 241 -10.31 -16.93 -7.43
CA SER A 241 -10.00 -16.74 -6.00
C SER A 241 -9.11 -17.89 -5.52
N SER A 242 -7.90 -17.97 -6.06
CA SER A 242 -6.92 -19.03 -5.84
C SER A 242 -5.55 -18.47 -5.57
N GLU A 243 -4.90 -18.97 -4.53
CA GLU A 243 -3.51 -18.70 -4.18
C GLU A 243 -2.53 -19.65 -4.89
N VAL A 244 -3.02 -20.57 -5.74
CA VAL A 244 -2.20 -21.68 -6.24
C VAL A 244 -1.98 -21.60 -7.74
N LEU A 245 -0.71 -21.65 -8.14
CA LEU A 245 -0.27 -21.90 -9.51
C LEU A 245 0.08 -23.40 -9.65
N HIS A 246 -0.70 -24.10 -10.43
CA HIS A 246 -0.49 -25.50 -10.77
C HIS A 246 0.37 -25.67 -12.02
N CYS A 247 0.59 -24.61 -12.76
CA CYS A 247 1.37 -24.57 -13.99
C CYS A 247 2.30 -23.38 -13.99
N ASN A 248 3.28 -23.38 -14.89
CA ASN A 248 4.07 -22.18 -15.14
C ASN A 248 3.12 -21.02 -15.46
N GLY A 249 3.29 -19.92 -14.76
CA GLY A 249 2.42 -18.76 -14.87
C GLY A 249 2.77 -17.73 -13.80
N PHE A 250 1.86 -16.80 -13.53
CA PHE A 250 2.13 -15.71 -12.60
C PHE A 250 0.86 -15.18 -11.92
N PHE A 251 1.05 -14.49 -10.80
CA PHE A 251 0.09 -13.53 -10.23
C PHE A 251 0.49 -12.13 -10.65
N ASP A 252 -0.47 -11.33 -11.14
CA ASP A 252 -0.29 -9.93 -11.56
C ASP A 252 -0.98 -9.00 -10.56
N PHE A 253 -0.20 -8.42 -9.66
CA PHE A 253 -0.70 -7.54 -8.59
C PHE A 253 -1.12 -6.15 -9.10
N GLY A 254 -0.90 -5.86 -10.38
CA GLY A 254 -1.45 -4.68 -11.06
C GLY A 254 -2.87 -4.86 -11.59
N GLN A 255 -3.40 -6.08 -11.58
CA GLN A 255 -4.74 -6.39 -12.04
C GLN A 255 -5.57 -6.94 -10.87
N VAL A 256 -6.26 -6.07 -10.15
CA VAL A 256 -7.11 -6.40 -9.01
C VAL A 256 -8.57 -6.53 -9.47
N GLN A 257 -9.34 -7.46 -8.87
CA GLN A 257 -10.76 -7.73 -9.17
C GLN A 257 -11.70 -6.65 -8.62
#